data_9a312cc0ad899338bcf13e1e4ce67149
#
_entry.id   9a312cc0ad899338bcf13e1e4ce67149
#
_cell.length_a   1.000
_cell.length_b   1.000
_cell.length_c   1.000
_cell.angle_alpha   90.00
_cell.angle_beta   90.00
_cell.angle_gamma   90.00
#
_symmetry.space_group_name_H-M   'P 1'
#
loop_
_entity.id
_entity.type
_entity.pdbx_description
1 polymer ?
#
loop_
_entity_poly.entity_id
_entity_poly.type
_entity_poly.pdbx_seq_one_letter_code
_entity_poly.pdbx_strand_id
1 'polypeptide(L)'
;DFPTESQRWAARYLAYASKRAEGPVAVMGHSKGGNFALYAAAVAAPDALERVYAFDPVGFPARVAHSGFFTSLEGRVSTYVTAGSWVSPLLPLPAPATLVDSSWPGPLSHNPYAWATEGTALRRDRRRPSRSGTALARLLAAILRVRPPRIGSN
;
A
#
# COMPACT_ATOMS: atom_id res chain seq x y z
N ASP A 1 11.19 -11.38 6.39
CA ASP A 1 12.21 -10.36 6.63
C ASP A 1 11.74 -9.00 6.12
N PHE A 2 12.20 -7.92 6.76
CA PHE A 2 11.99 -6.55 6.31
C PHE A 2 13.35 -5.82 6.33
N PRO A 3 13.68 -5.10 5.26
CA PRO A 3 12.95 -5.01 4.00
C PRO A 3 13.13 -6.28 3.14
N THR A 4 12.13 -6.55 2.29
CA THR A 4 12.22 -7.62 1.30
C THR A 4 13.16 -7.23 0.16
N GLU A 5 13.63 -8.21 -0.61
CA GLU A 5 14.47 -7.94 -1.78
C GLU A 5 13.75 -7.07 -2.82
N SER A 6 12.47 -7.33 -3.09
CA SER A 6 11.67 -6.53 -4.02
C SER A 6 11.52 -5.07 -3.56
N GLN A 7 11.42 -4.82 -2.26
CA GLN A 7 11.40 -3.46 -1.72
C GLN A 7 12.75 -2.75 -1.97
N ARG A 8 13.88 -3.43 -1.77
CA ARG A 8 15.21 -2.87 -2.06
C ARG A 8 15.37 -2.53 -3.55
N TRP A 9 14.90 -3.40 -4.43
CA TRP A 9 14.91 -3.15 -5.87
C TRP A 9 14.03 -1.95 -6.25
N ALA A 10 12.83 -1.83 -5.68
CA ALA A 10 11.97 -0.68 -5.90
C ALA A 10 12.65 0.64 -5.49
N ALA A 11 13.34 0.67 -4.35
CA ALA A 11 14.09 1.85 -3.91
C ALA A 11 15.25 2.20 -4.87
N ARG A 12 16.01 1.21 -5.32
CA ARG A 12 17.09 1.41 -6.31
C ARG A 12 16.56 1.94 -7.64
N TYR A 13 15.42 1.38 -8.09
CA TYR A 13 14.78 1.84 -9.32
C TYR A 13 14.30 3.28 -9.20
N LEU A 14 13.65 3.64 -8.09
CA LEU A 14 13.19 5.02 -7.87
C LEU A 14 14.38 5.99 -7.85
N ALA A 15 15.45 5.66 -7.13
CA ALA A 15 16.66 6.49 -7.10
C ALA A 15 17.30 6.66 -8.49
N TYR A 16 17.26 5.61 -9.32
CA TYR A 16 17.75 5.67 -10.69
C TYR A 16 16.84 6.52 -11.59
N ALA A 17 15.53 6.32 -11.51
CA ALA A 17 14.54 7.02 -12.34
C ALA A 17 14.49 8.52 -12.00
N SER A 18 14.54 8.87 -10.71
CA SER A 18 14.50 10.26 -10.23
C SER A 18 15.67 11.10 -10.73
N LYS A 19 16.84 10.50 -10.89
CA LYS A 19 18.02 11.21 -11.45
C LYS A 19 17.88 11.56 -12.93
N ARG A 20 16.91 10.97 -13.62
CA ARG A 20 16.64 11.15 -15.05
C ARG A 20 15.35 11.91 -15.33
N ALA A 21 14.58 12.16 -14.30
CA ALA A 21 13.36 12.95 -14.43
C ALA A 21 13.72 14.44 -14.57
N GLU A 22 13.07 15.11 -15.51
CA GLU A 22 13.24 16.56 -15.74
C GLU A 22 12.32 17.41 -14.88
N GLY A 23 11.61 16.81 -13.92
CA GLY A 23 10.64 17.52 -13.07
C GLY A 23 10.18 16.69 -11.88
N PRO A 24 9.09 17.12 -11.23
CA PRO A 24 8.53 16.41 -10.08
C PRO A 24 8.20 14.96 -10.37
N VAL A 25 8.49 14.06 -9.44
CA VAL A 25 8.27 12.62 -9.55
C VAL A 25 7.11 12.21 -8.66
N ALA A 26 6.08 11.63 -9.26
CA ALA A 26 5.04 10.92 -8.52
C ALA A 26 5.29 9.40 -8.61
N VAL A 27 5.11 8.72 -7.49
CA VAL A 27 5.26 7.26 -7.40
C VAL A 27 3.90 6.66 -7.09
N MET A 28 3.53 5.61 -7.80
CA MET A 28 2.25 4.96 -7.56
C MET A 28 2.36 3.44 -7.60
N GLY A 29 1.44 2.79 -6.90
CA GLY A 29 1.35 1.33 -6.94
C GLY A 29 0.05 0.82 -6.33
N HIS A 30 -0.37 -0.35 -6.83
CA HIS A 30 -1.53 -1.07 -6.36
C HIS A 30 -1.11 -2.32 -5.60
N SER A 31 -1.84 -2.67 -4.54
CA SER A 31 -1.62 -3.90 -3.77
C SER A 31 -0.17 -3.97 -3.24
N LYS A 32 0.56 -5.02 -3.58
CA LYS A 32 1.97 -5.16 -3.24
C LYS A 32 2.84 -4.06 -3.86
N GLY A 33 2.48 -3.58 -5.06
CA GLY A 33 3.13 -2.42 -5.69
C GLY A 33 2.96 -1.13 -4.88
N GLY A 34 1.83 -0.95 -4.20
CA GLY A 34 1.62 0.17 -3.28
C GLY A 34 2.55 0.11 -2.06
N ASN A 35 2.77 -1.09 -1.52
CA ASN A 35 3.78 -1.31 -0.47
C ASN A 35 5.20 -0.96 -0.96
N PHE A 36 5.54 -1.36 -2.18
CA PHE A 36 6.84 -1.05 -2.78
C PHE A 36 7.01 0.45 -3.02
N ALA A 37 5.97 1.13 -3.51
CA ALA A 37 5.97 2.58 -3.73
C ALA A 37 6.22 3.35 -2.43
N LEU A 38 5.50 2.99 -1.35
CA LEU A 38 5.69 3.58 -0.03
C LEU A 38 7.10 3.35 0.52
N TYR A 39 7.59 2.10 0.44
CA TYR A 39 8.94 1.76 0.90
C TYR A 39 10.01 2.51 0.10
N ALA A 40 9.93 2.47 -1.23
CA ALA A 40 10.91 3.09 -2.10
C ALA A 40 10.99 4.60 -1.88
N ALA A 41 9.84 5.25 -1.73
CA ALA A 41 9.78 6.67 -1.45
C ALA A 41 10.39 7.02 -0.07
N ALA A 42 10.13 6.22 0.97
CA ALA A 42 10.68 6.45 2.31
C ALA A 42 12.22 6.30 2.35
N VAL A 43 12.78 5.38 1.54
CA VAL A 43 14.23 5.12 1.51
C VAL A 43 14.96 6.05 0.55
N ALA A 44 14.42 6.25 -0.64
CA ALA A 44 15.07 7.03 -1.69
C ALA A 44 14.75 8.52 -1.63
N ALA A 45 13.60 8.90 -1.01
CA ALA A 45 13.09 10.25 -0.82
C ALA A 45 13.77 11.31 -1.70
N PRO A 46 13.71 11.22 -3.03
CA PRO A 46 14.36 12.20 -3.88
C PRO A 46 13.78 13.58 -3.63
N ASP A 47 14.58 14.63 -3.72
CA ASP A 47 14.13 16.01 -3.57
C ASP A 47 12.97 16.33 -4.55
N ALA A 48 12.99 15.69 -5.71
CA ALA A 48 11.97 15.79 -6.74
C ALA A 48 10.67 15.01 -6.41
N LEU A 49 10.60 14.25 -5.31
CA LEU A 49 9.39 13.49 -4.97
C LEU A 49 8.25 14.43 -4.62
N GLU A 50 7.23 14.47 -5.46
CA GLU A 50 6.02 15.23 -5.23
C GLU A 50 5.03 14.47 -4.35
N ARG A 51 4.69 13.24 -4.76
CA ARG A 51 3.64 12.46 -4.07
C ARG A 51 3.77 10.97 -4.28
N VAL A 52 3.29 10.22 -3.29
CA VAL A 52 3.09 8.76 -3.37
C VAL A 52 1.60 8.46 -3.40
N TYR A 53 1.16 7.70 -4.38
CA TYR A 53 -0.21 7.19 -4.48
C TYR A 53 -0.22 5.68 -4.24
N ALA A 54 -0.84 5.25 -3.14
CA ALA A 54 -0.94 3.84 -2.78
C ALA A 54 -2.40 3.38 -2.89
N PHE A 55 -2.66 2.49 -3.84
CA PHE A 55 -4.00 1.97 -4.14
C PHE A 55 -4.15 0.59 -3.51
N ASP A 56 -4.99 0.49 -2.49
CA ASP A 56 -5.26 -0.70 -1.68
C ASP A 56 -3.98 -1.49 -1.31
N PRO A 57 -2.99 -0.81 -0.71
CA PRO A 57 -1.67 -1.39 -0.51
C PRO A 57 -1.68 -2.47 0.56
N VAL A 58 -0.78 -3.43 0.45
CA VAL A 58 -0.37 -4.25 1.60
C VAL A 58 0.36 -3.34 2.58
N GLY A 59 -0.04 -3.36 3.86
CA GLY A 59 0.63 -2.59 4.90
C GLY A 59 2.03 -3.12 5.27
N PHE A 60 2.53 -2.69 6.42
CA PHE A 60 3.85 -3.06 6.93
C PHE A 60 3.73 -3.73 8.30
N PRO A 61 4.74 -4.51 8.74
CA PRO A 61 4.80 -4.96 10.12
C PRO A 61 4.61 -3.79 11.10
N ALA A 62 3.86 -3.99 12.18
CA ALA A 62 3.50 -2.91 13.11
C ALA A 62 4.71 -2.12 13.61
N ARG A 63 5.83 -2.83 13.90
CA ARG A 63 7.10 -2.20 14.31
C ARG A 63 7.69 -1.25 13.25
N VAL A 64 7.30 -1.38 11.98
CA VAL A 64 7.75 -0.51 10.88
C VAL A 64 6.72 0.57 10.60
N ALA A 65 5.44 0.21 10.50
CA ALA A 65 4.36 1.14 10.20
C ALA A 65 4.25 2.27 11.24
N HIS A 66 4.50 1.94 12.52
CA HIS A 66 4.39 2.88 13.64
C HIS A 66 5.75 3.46 14.10
N SER A 67 6.82 3.16 13.38
CA SER A 67 8.12 3.82 13.61
C SER A 67 8.19 5.14 12.84
N GLY A 68 9.22 5.94 13.10
CA GLY A 68 9.52 7.14 12.31
C GLY A 68 9.98 6.86 10.86
N PHE A 69 9.92 5.62 10.38
CA PHE A 69 10.43 5.23 9.07
C PHE A 69 9.79 5.98 7.90
N PHE A 70 8.51 6.37 8.05
CA PHE A 70 7.75 7.06 7.01
C PHE A 70 7.60 8.58 7.24
N THR A 71 8.27 9.14 8.25
CA THR A 71 8.14 10.57 8.60
C THR A 71 8.51 11.50 7.45
N SER A 72 9.50 11.12 6.62
CA SER A 72 9.89 11.89 5.43
C SER A 72 8.78 12.02 4.39
N LEU A 73 7.72 11.20 4.49
CA LEU A 73 6.59 11.18 3.57
C LEU A 73 5.35 11.88 4.11
N GLU A 74 5.40 12.49 5.30
CA GLU A 74 4.25 13.20 5.87
C GLU A 74 3.74 14.28 4.90
N GLY A 75 2.40 14.30 4.70
CA GLY A 75 1.73 15.21 3.76
C GLY A 75 1.92 14.85 2.28
N ARG A 76 2.79 13.89 1.95
CA ARG A 76 3.06 13.49 0.55
C ARG A 76 2.47 12.14 0.15
N VAL A 77 1.73 11.47 1.03
CA VAL A 77 1.10 10.17 0.76
C VAL A 77 -0.40 10.33 0.57
N SER A 78 -0.92 9.74 -0.49
CA SER A 78 -2.35 9.55 -0.72
C SER A 78 -2.63 8.06 -0.80
N THR A 79 -3.29 7.52 0.23
CA THR A 79 -3.66 6.10 0.29
C THR A 79 -5.16 5.98 0.04
N TYR A 80 -5.53 5.10 -0.88
CA TYR A 80 -6.91 4.79 -1.23
C TYR A 80 -7.19 3.32 -0.98
N VAL A 81 -8.33 3.01 -0.34
CA VAL A 81 -8.77 1.65 -0.05
C VAL A 81 -10.26 1.52 -0.30
N THR A 82 -10.76 0.33 -0.58
CA THR A 82 -12.20 0.09 -0.71
C THR A 82 -12.77 -0.46 0.58
N ALA A 83 -14.06 -0.23 0.80
CA ALA A 83 -14.76 -0.76 1.98
C ALA A 83 -14.72 -2.30 2.04
N GLY A 84 -14.65 -2.97 0.89
CA GLY A 84 -14.59 -4.44 0.76
C GLY A 84 -13.18 -5.02 0.80
N SER A 85 -12.14 -4.19 0.87
CA SER A 85 -10.76 -4.66 0.84
C SER A 85 -10.48 -5.68 1.94
N TRP A 86 -9.75 -6.72 1.56
CA TRP A 86 -9.18 -7.72 2.47
C TRP A 86 -7.65 -7.59 2.56
N VAL A 87 -7.05 -6.79 1.68
CA VAL A 87 -5.59 -6.62 1.59
C VAL A 87 -5.08 -5.59 2.59
N SER A 88 -5.63 -4.38 2.56
CA SER A 88 -5.21 -3.30 3.46
C SER A 88 -5.39 -3.62 4.95
N PRO A 89 -6.41 -4.41 5.39
CA PRO A 89 -6.52 -4.80 6.80
C PRO A 89 -5.54 -5.89 7.24
N LEU A 90 -4.76 -6.51 6.35
CA LEU A 90 -3.78 -7.55 6.71
C LEU A 90 -2.67 -7.03 7.61
N LEU A 91 -2.19 -5.82 7.34
CA LEU A 91 -1.10 -5.19 8.07
C LEU A 91 -1.38 -3.68 8.22
N PRO A 92 -0.87 -3.03 9.27
CA PRO A 92 -1.01 -1.59 9.47
C PRO A 92 -0.49 -0.76 8.28
N LEU A 93 -1.22 0.27 7.93
CA LEU A 93 -0.80 1.27 6.95
C LEU A 93 -0.01 2.39 7.66
N PRO A 94 1.02 2.95 7.03
CA PRO A 94 1.82 4.02 7.64
C PRO A 94 1.17 5.41 7.56
N ALA A 95 0.07 5.54 6.81
CA ALA A 95 -0.66 6.79 6.65
C ALA A 95 -2.18 6.52 6.63
N PRO A 96 -3.00 7.52 6.98
CA PRO A 96 -4.45 7.42 6.86
C PRO A 96 -4.88 7.11 5.43
N ALA A 97 -5.96 6.32 5.29
CA ALA A 97 -6.49 5.94 4.00
C ALA A 97 -7.86 6.59 3.73
N THR A 98 -8.07 7.00 2.48
CA THR A 98 -9.35 7.46 1.98
C THR A 98 -10.14 6.27 1.45
N LEU A 99 -11.37 6.08 1.93
CA LEU A 99 -12.28 5.08 1.37
C LEU A 99 -12.79 5.55 0.00
N VAL A 100 -12.70 4.66 -0.99
CA VAL A 100 -13.20 4.88 -2.34
C VAL A 100 -14.26 3.85 -2.69
N ASP A 101 -15.22 4.27 -3.51
CA ASP A 101 -16.32 3.42 -3.93
C ASP A 101 -15.88 2.45 -5.04
N SER A 102 -16.49 1.28 -5.04
CA SER A 102 -16.26 0.23 -6.03
C SER A 102 -17.60 -0.35 -6.50
N SER A 103 -17.70 -0.58 -7.80
CA SER A 103 -18.86 -1.26 -8.40
C SER A 103 -18.86 -2.77 -8.11
N TRP A 104 -17.72 -3.35 -7.71
CA TRP A 104 -17.62 -4.76 -7.35
C TRP A 104 -17.66 -4.94 -5.84
N PRO A 105 -18.42 -5.91 -5.34
CA PRO A 105 -18.60 -6.12 -3.92
C PRO A 105 -17.46 -6.92 -3.28
N GLY A 106 -17.30 -6.75 -1.96
CA GLY A 106 -16.43 -7.57 -1.12
C GLY A 106 -14.99 -7.65 -1.63
N PRO A 107 -14.35 -8.83 -1.60
CA PRO A 107 -12.96 -9.00 -2.00
C PRO A 107 -12.63 -8.60 -3.43
N LEU A 108 -13.61 -8.65 -4.33
CA LEU A 108 -13.43 -8.25 -5.73
C LEU A 108 -13.20 -6.74 -5.89
N SER A 109 -13.62 -5.93 -4.91
CA SER A 109 -13.36 -4.50 -4.88
C SER A 109 -11.87 -4.13 -4.78
N HIS A 110 -11.00 -5.10 -4.50
CA HIS A 110 -9.54 -4.92 -4.56
C HIS A 110 -9.05 -4.57 -5.98
N ASN A 111 -9.79 -4.95 -7.01
CA ASN A 111 -9.45 -4.64 -8.39
C ASN A 111 -9.70 -3.15 -8.69
N PRO A 112 -8.67 -2.35 -9.04
CA PRO A 112 -8.82 -0.91 -9.25
C PRO A 112 -9.67 -0.56 -10.48
N TYR A 113 -9.85 -1.47 -11.43
CA TYR A 113 -10.74 -1.26 -12.58
C TYR A 113 -12.23 -1.18 -12.18
N ALA A 114 -12.58 -1.65 -10.99
CA ALA A 114 -13.93 -1.56 -10.45
C ALA A 114 -14.16 -0.27 -9.65
N TRP A 115 -13.15 0.58 -9.47
CA TRP A 115 -13.26 1.77 -8.64
C TRP A 115 -14.00 2.88 -9.38
N ALA A 116 -14.96 3.47 -8.69
CA ALA A 116 -15.77 4.51 -9.27
C ALA A 116 -15.04 5.85 -9.31
N THR A 117 -15.24 6.57 -10.40
CA THR A 117 -14.69 7.91 -10.58
C THR A 117 -15.81 8.94 -10.67
N GLU A 118 -15.49 10.17 -10.32
CA GLU A 118 -16.32 11.35 -10.52
C GLU A 118 -15.43 12.44 -11.14
N GLY A 119 -15.62 12.68 -12.43
CA GLY A 119 -14.69 13.46 -13.23
C GLY A 119 -13.30 12.79 -13.24
N THR A 120 -12.28 13.52 -12.83
CA THR A 120 -10.88 13.06 -12.78
C THR A 120 -10.46 12.52 -11.41
N ALA A 121 -11.41 12.42 -10.45
CA ALA A 121 -11.13 11.97 -9.09
C ALA A 121 -11.77 10.62 -8.79
N LEU A 122 -11.20 9.88 -7.86
CA LEU A 122 -11.84 8.71 -7.29
C LEU A 122 -13.03 9.12 -6.42
N ARG A 123 -14.19 8.51 -6.62
CA ARG A 123 -15.39 8.77 -5.83
C ARG A 123 -15.19 8.25 -4.40
N ARG A 124 -15.34 9.15 -3.42
CA ARG A 124 -15.24 8.77 -2.01
C ARG A 124 -16.41 7.91 -1.57
N ASP A 125 -16.12 6.83 -0.86
CA ASP A 125 -17.13 6.02 -0.19
C ASP A 125 -17.37 6.56 1.23
N ARG A 126 -18.61 6.83 1.55
CA ARG A 126 -19.04 7.27 2.90
C ARG A 126 -19.38 6.10 3.83
N ARG A 127 -19.37 4.88 3.32
CA ARG A 127 -19.60 3.66 4.10
C ARG A 127 -18.40 3.37 5.00
N ARG A 128 -18.61 2.57 6.03
CA ARG A 128 -17.53 2.03 6.85
C ARG A 128 -16.91 0.81 6.17
N PRO A 129 -15.63 0.46 6.48
CA PRO A 129 -15.03 -0.78 6.02
C PRO A 129 -15.93 -1.98 6.33
N SER A 130 -16.07 -2.91 5.37
CA SER A 130 -16.96 -4.04 5.52
C SER A 130 -16.43 -5.03 6.55
N ARG A 131 -17.37 -5.63 7.32
CA ARG A 131 -17.01 -6.67 8.29
C ARG A 131 -16.44 -7.92 7.59
N SER A 132 -16.90 -8.23 6.38
CA SER A 132 -16.44 -9.40 5.62
C SER A 132 -14.98 -9.25 5.15
N GLY A 133 -14.59 -8.10 4.62
CA GLY A 133 -13.18 -7.85 4.25
C GLY A 133 -12.26 -7.95 5.46
N THR A 134 -12.65 -7.32 6.57
CA THR A 134 -11.87 -7.39 7.82
C THR A 134 -11.81 -8.82 8.40
N ALA A 135 -12.89 -9.60 8.34
CA ALA A 135 -12.91 -10.98 8.81
C ALA A 135 -12.00 -11.87 7.95
N LEU A 136 -12.06 -11.74 6.63
CA LEU A 136 -11.18 -12.48 5.72
C LEU A 136 -9.70 -12.13 5.97
N ALA A 137 -9.37 -10.86 6.13
CA ALA A 137 -8.01 -10.43 6.44
C ALA A 137 -7.51 -11.05 7.76
N ARG A 138 -8.34 -11.07 8.81
CA ARG A 138 -8.00 -11.69 10.09
C ARG A 138 -7.77 -13.20 9.97
N LEU A 139 -8.61 -13.90 9.22
CA LEU A 139 -8.47 -15.33 8.96
C LEU A 139 -7.15 -15.63 8.23
N LEU A 140 -6.85 -14.89 7.17
CA LEU A 140 -5.60 -15.04 6.42
C LEU A 140 -4.37 -14.73 7.28
N ALA A 141 -4.42 -13.68 8.10
CA ALA A 141 -3.34 -13.34 9.02
C ALA A 141 -3.11 -14.46 10.05
N ALA A 142 -4.17 -15.10 10.55
CA ALA A 142 -4.07 -16.23 11.46
C ALA A 142 -3.43 -17.46 10.79
N ILE A 143 -3.84 -17.78 9.56
CA ILE A 143 -3.27 -18.89 8.77
C ILE A 143 -1.78 -18.66 8.49
N LEU A 144 -1.39 -17.45 8.12
CA LEU A 144 0.01 -17.10 7.84
C LEU A 144 0.90 -17.15 9.10
N ARG A 145 0.34 -16.88 10.28
CA ARG A 145 1.07 -16.96 11.55
C ARG A 145 1.25 -18.42 12.03
N VAL A 146 0.35 -19.32 11.68
CA VAL A 146 0.38 -20.73 12.07
C VAL A 146 1.38 -21.56 11.27
N ARG A 147 1.87 -21.05 10.14
CA ARG A 147 2.96 -21.70 9.38
C ARG A 147 4.29 -20.97 9.60
N PRO A 148 5.10 -21.38 10.59
CA PRO A 148 6.51 -21.00 10.56
C PRO A 148 7.14 -21.58 9.28
N PRO A 149 8.03 -20.84 8.59
CA PRO A 149 8.75 -21.38 7.45
C PRO A 149 9.52 -22.63 7.94
N ARG A 150 9.20 -23.79 7.42
CA ARG A 150 10.11 -24.95 7.51
C ARG A 150 11.30 -24.60 6.64
N ILE A 151 12.33 -24.09 7.26
CA ILE A 151 13.66 -24.06 6.64
C ILE A 151 14.08 -25.52 6.57
N GLY A 152 14.03 -26.09 5.37
CA GLY A 152 14.61 -27.39 5.10
C GLY A 152 16.10 -27.31 5.44
N SER A 153 16.52 -28.04 6.45
CA SER A 153 17.91 -28.46 6.63
C SER A 153 18.25 -29.36 5.47
N ASN A 154 19.07 -28.92 4.57
CA ASN A 154 20.10 -29.74 3.90
C ASN A 154 21.28 -28.83 3.57
#